data_7d439fa4156f1abe3e13f0a3b49ec7e6
#
_entry.id   7d439fa4156f1abe3e13f0a3b49ec7e6
#
_cell.length_a   1.000
_cell.length_b   1.000
_cell.length_c   1.000
_cell.angle_alpha   90.00
_cell.angle_beta   90.00
_cell.angle_gamma   90.00
#
_symmetry.space_group_name_H-M   'P 1'
#
loop_
_entity.id
_entity.type
_entity.pdbx_description
1 polymer ?
#
loop_
_entity_poly.entity_id
_entity_poly.type
_entity_poly.pdbx_seq_one_letter_code
_entity_poly.pdbx_strand_id
1 'polypeptide(L)'
;MWVIFEGLDKAGKGTLEWGLLKATNFKHIVIDRGPVGYMVFDKLFNRETKLGNQNFIHQARKINKSQDFMVVYCHASEDVVAKRLKEHNEECPYNYSKAQKLLRDNIKRFYSQDKVIEIDTSAMTPDECVELIVEKLKEIE
;
A
#
# COMPACT_ATOMS: atom_id res chain seq x y z
N MET A 1 -12.45 -5.70 -10.20
CA MET A 1 -12.19 -4.87 -9.00
C MET A 1 -10.83 -4.22 -9.10
N TRP A 2 -10.70 -3.03 -8.56
CA TRP A 2 -9.43 -2.31 -8.46
C TRP A 2 -8.79 -2.64 -7.13
N VAL A 3 -7.57 -3.13 -7.16
CA VAL A 3 -6.81 -3.46 -5.94
C VAL A 3 -5.62 -2.52 -5.85
N ILE A 4 -5.66 -1.64 -4.87
CA ILE A 4 -4.67 -0.57 -4.68
C ILE A 4 -3.71 -1.01 -3.59
N PHE A 5 -2.42 -1.10 -3.95
CA PHE A 5 -1.37 -1.43 -2.98
C PHE A 5 -0.73 -0.15 -2.46
N GLU A 6 -0.72 -0.01 -1.15
CA GLU A 6 -0.04 1.08 -0.45
C GLU A 6 1.05 0.49 0.45
N GLY A 7 2.14 1.19 0.58
CA GLY A 7 3.26 0.76 1.41
C GLY A 7 4.52 1.54 1.07
N LEU A 8 5.44 1.59 2.02
CA LEU A 8 6.75 2.20 1.82
C LEU A 8 7.63 1.30 0.95
N ASP A 9 8.77 1.84 0.51
CA ASP A 9 9.75 1.06 -0.24
C ASP A 9 10.20 -0.16 0.57
N LYS A 10 10.38 -1.29 -0.12
CA LYS A 10 10.77 -2.57 0.48
C LYS A 10 9.74 -3.16 1.45
N ALA A 11 8.50 -2.71 1.40
CA ALA A 11 7.40 -3.31 2.17
C ALA A 11 6.89 -4.64 1.57
N GLY A 12 7.37 -5.02 0.38
CA GLY A 12 6.98 -6.27 -0.26
C GLY A 12 5.81 -6.16 -1.23
N LYS A 13 5.41 -4.95 -1.60
CA LYS A 13 4.25 -4.74 -2.50
C LYS A 13 4.37 -5.49 -3.83
N GLY A 14 5.49 -5.32 -4.52
CA GLY A 14 5.66 -5.90 -5.87
C GLY A 14 5.47 -7.41 -5.91
N THR A 15 6.01 -8.11 -4.93
CA THR A 15 5.85 -9.57 -4.80
C THR A 15 4.38 -9.95 -4.60
N LEU A 16 3.67 -9.21 -3.76
CA LEU A 16 2.25 -9.48 -3.48
C LEU A 16 1.34 -9.11 -4.65
N GLU A 17 1.65 -8.02 -5.33
CA GLU A 17 0.92 -7.60 -6.54
C GLU A 17 0.94 -8.69 -7.59
N TRP A 18 2.12 -9.20 -7.88
CA TRP A 18 2.33 -10.26 -8.85
C TRP A 18 1.68 -11.57 -8.39
N GLY A 19 1.84 -11.92 -7.13
CA GLY A 19 1.22 -13.10 -6.52
C GLY A 19 -0.31 -13.04 -6.60
N LEU A 20 -0.90 -11.90 -6.34
CA LEU A 20 -2.35 -11.71 -6.42
C LEU A 20 -2.85 -11.84 -7.87
N LEU A 21 -2.15 -11.22 -8.82
CA LEU A 21 -2.52 -11.32 -10.24
C LEU A 21 -2.56 -12.78 -10.69
N LYS A 22 -1.52 -13.56 -10.35
CA LYS A 22 -1.49 -14.99 -10.69
C LYS A 22 -2.60 -15.79 -9.98
N ALA A 23 -2.78 -15.56 -8.69
CA ALA A 23 -3.76 -16.30 -7.89
C ALA A 23 -5.20 -16.06 -8.34
N THR A 24 -5.49 -14.90 -8.91
CA THR A 24 -6.81 -14.53 -9.41
C THR A 24 -6.94 -14.62 -10.92
N ASN A 25 -5.95 -15.20 -11.58
CA ASN A 25 -5.92 -15.36 -13.04
C ASN A 25 -6.12 -14.03 -13.78
N PHE A 26 -5.46 -12.98 -13.26
CA PHE A 26 -5.48 -11.62 -13.85
C PHE A 26 -6.89 -11.00 -13.93
N LYS A 27 -7.78 -11.43 -13.06
CA LYS A 27 -9.17 -10.92 -13.03
C LYS A 27 -9.27 -9.47 -12.57
N HIS A 28 -8.35 -9.03 -11.72
CA HIS A 28 -8.41 -7.71 -11.09
C HIS A 28 -7.37 -6.74 -11.66
N ILE A 29 -7.67 -5.45 -11.59
CA ILE A 29 -6.71 -4.40 -11.94
C ILE A 29 -5.93 -4.05 -10.67
N VAL A 30 -4.62 -4.24 -10.74
CA VAL A 30 -3.71 -3.94 -9.63
C VAL A 30 -3.03 -2.59 -9.87
N ILE A 31 -3.06 -1.74 -8.86
CA ILE A 31 -2.41 -0.43 -8.89
C ILE A 31 -1.31 -0.42 -7.84
N ASP A 32 -0.09 -0.17 -8.29
CA ASP A 32 1.06 0.01 -7.40
C ASP A 32 1.10 1.47 -6.94
N ARG A 33 0.85 1.68 -5.66
CA ARG A 33 0.75 2.97 -5.00
C ARG A 33 -0.46 3.80 -5.45
N GLY A 34 -1.34 4.05 -4.50
CA GLY A 34 -2.51 4.88 -4.70
C GLY A 34 -2.28 6.35 -4.33
N PRO A 35 -3.32 7.19 -4.39
CA PRO A 35 -3.20 8.62 -4.11
C PRO A 35 -2.68 8.95 -2.72
N VAL A 36 -3.03 8.15 -1.71
CA VAL A 36 -2.53 8.37 -0.34
C VAL A 36 -1.02 8.16 -0.27
N GLY A 37 -0.51 7.12 -0.91
CA GLY A 37 0.93 6.86 -0.98
C GLY A 37 1.68 7.99 -1.67
N TYR A 38 1.19 8.45 -2.80
CA TYR A 38 1.81 9.59 -3.51
C TYR A 38 1.83 10.86 -2.66
N MET A 39 0.75 11.16 -1.96
CA MET A 39 0.68 12.31 -1.07
C MET A 39 1.72 12.22 0.06
N VAL A 40 1.86 11.05 0.66
CA VAL A 40 2.84 10.80 1.73
C VAL A 40 4.27 10.92 1.20
N PHE A 41 4.58 10.32 0.05
CA PHE A 41 5.92 10.42 -0.54
C PHE A 41 6.28 11.85 -0.94
N ASP A 42 5.33 12.62 -1.47
CA ASP A 42 5.58 14.04 -1.75
C ASP A 42 5.95 14.81 -0.48
N LYS A 43 5.29 14.50 0.64
CA LYS A 43 5.61 15.11 1.93
C LYS A 43 6.99 14.67 2.42
N LEU A 44 7.32 13.39 2.34
CA LEU A 44 8.61 12.86 2.78
C LEU A 44 9.79 13.44 2.00
N PHE A 45 9.61 13.73 0.72
CA PHE A 45 10.65 14.27 -0.15
C PHE A 45 10.54 15.79 -0.38
N ASN A 46 9.73 16.48 0.40
CA ASN A 46 9.54 17.94 0.32
C ASN A 46 9.10 18.39 -1.08
N ARG A 47 8.26 17.61 -1.74
CA ARG A 47 7.69 17.90 -3.06
C ARG A 47 6.23 18.30 -3.00
N GLU A 48 5.66 18.37 -1.79
CA GLU A 48 4.24 18.65 -1.66
C GLU A 48 3.90 20.08 -2.09
N THR A 49 2.76 20.19 -2.77
CA THR A 49 2.14 21.46 -3.12
C THR A 49 0.70 21.44 -2.64
N LYS A 50 0.13 22.62 -2.42
CA LYS A 50 -1.28 22.73 -2.02
C LYS A 50 -2.20 22.09 -3.06
N LEU A 51 -1.96 22.37 -4.33
CA LEU A 51 -2.76 21.82 -5.44
C LEU A 51 -2.59 20.30 -5.55
N GLY A 52 -1.35 19.81 -5.41
CA GLY A 52 -1.07 18.37 -5.43
C GLY A 52 -1.78 17.63 -4.30
N ASN A 53 -1.71 18.14 -3.08
CA ASN A 53 -2.40 17.55 -1.94
C ASN A 53 -3.93 17.52 -2.14
N GLN A 54 -4.51 18.61 -2.62
CA GLN A 54 -5.95 18.68 -2.91
C GLN A 54 -6.34 17.66 -3.97
N ASN A 55 -5.50 17.48 -4.99
CA ASN A 55 -5.75 16.52 -6.05
C ASN A 55 -5.72 15.08 -5.54
N PHE A 56 -4.74 14.71 -4.71
CA PHE A 56 -4.66 13.38 -4.12
C PHE A 56 -5.84 13.08 -3.19
N ILE A 57 -6.23 14.05 -2.36
CA ILE A 57 -7.41 13.92 -1.49
C ILE A 57 -8.69 13.71 -2.33
N HIS A 58 -8.82 14.46 -3.42
CA HIS A 58 -9.94 14.32 -4.34
C HIS A 58 -9.98 12.93 -4.98
N GLN A 59 -8.84 12.42 -5.41
CA GLN A 59 -8.73 11.06 -5.97
C GLN A 59 -9.13 10.00 -4.93
N ALA A 60 -8.65 10.11 -3.69
CA ALA A 60 -9.02 9.20 -2.62
C ALA A 60 -10.53 9.21 -2.36
N ARG A 61 -11.16 10.39 -2.37
CA ARG A 61 -12.61 10.51 -2.22
C ARG A 61 -13.37 9.85 -3.37
N LYS A 62 -12.87 9.98 -4.59
CA LYS A 62 -13.46 9.30 -5.76
C LYS A 62 -13.38 7.79 -5.62
N ILE A 63 -12.24 7.28 -5.17
CA ILE A 63 -12.05 5.85 -4.93
C ILE A 63 -13.07 5.36 -3.89
N ASN A 64 -13.22 6.08 -2.78
CA ASN A 64 -14.15 5.71 -1.72
C ASN A 64 -15.62 5.69 -2.18
N LYS A 65 -15.98 6.50 -3.16
CA LYS A 65 -17.33 6.50 -3.74
C LYS A 65 -17.56 5.32 -4.67
N SER A 66 -16.50 4.74 -5.22
CA SER A 66 -16.58 3.50 -5.97
C SER A 66 -16.83 2.34 -5.00
N GLN A 67 -17.63 1.39 -5.38
CA GLN A 67 -17.85 0.19 -4.57
C GLN A 67 -16.97 -0.98 -5.00
N ASP A 68 -16.24 -0.80 -6.09
CA ASP A 68 -15.46 -1.87 -6.73
C ASP A 68 -13.97 -1.70 -6.53
N PHE A 69 -13.56 -1.53 -5.25
CA PHE A 69 -12.14 -1.40 -4.91
C PHE A 69 -11.79 -2.07 -3.59
N MET A 70 -10.51 -2.36 -3.44
CA MET A 70 -9.90 -2.80 -2.18
C MET A 70 -8.52 -2.13 -2.06
N VAL A 71 -8.11 -1.85 -0.84
CA VAL A 71 -6.77 -1.33 -0.54
C VAL A 71 -6.00 -2.37 0.26
N VAL A 72 -4.80 -2.70 -0.20
CA VAL A 72 -3.86 -3.56 0.51
C VAL A 72 -2.74 -2.67 1.05
N TYR A 73 -2.71 -2.49 2.35
CA TYR A 73 -1.63 -1.78 3.02
C TYR A 73 -0.55 -2.76 3.45
N CYS A 74 0.59 -2.71 2.77
CA CYS A 74 1.74 -3.56 3.07
C CYS A 74 2.70 -2.81 3.98
N HIS A 75 3.14 -3.46 5.05
CA HIS A 75 4.20 -2.94 5.90
C HIS A 75 5.12 -4.08 6.34
N ALA A 76 6.29 -3.72 6.82
CA ALA A 76 7.27 -4.65 7.38
C ALA A 76 7.98 -3.98 8.55
N SER A 77 8.57 -4.78 9.43
CA SER A 77 9.37 -4.24 10.53
C SER A 77 10.58 -3.45 10.00
N GLU A 78 11.03 -2.47 10.78
CA GLU A 78 12.20 -1.66 10.41
C GLU A 78 13.44 -2.52 10.15
N ASP A 79 13.65 -3.55 10.96
CA ASP A 79 14.79 -4.47 10.82
C ASP A 79 14.73 -5.23 9.49
N VAL A 80 13.56 -5.72 9.10
CA VAL A 80 13.37 -6.43 7.85
C VAL A 80 13.57 -5.51 6.65
N VAL A 81 13.06 -4.29 6.72
CA VAL A 81 13.26 -3.30 5.66
C VAL A 81 14.72 -2.90 5.54
N ALA A 82 15.42 -2.69 6.65
CA ALA A 82 16.85 -2.40 6.66
C ALA A 82 17.65 -3.52 5.99
N LYS A 83 17.31 -4.77 6.27
CA LYS A 83 17.95 -5.94 5.64
C LYS A 83 17.69 -5.98 4.13
N ARG A 84 16.46 -5.73 3.70
CA ARG A 84 16.08 -5.70 2.28
C ARG A 84 16.81 -4.59 1.53
N LEU A 85 16.93 -3.40 2.14
CA LEU A 85 17.69 -2.29 1.57
C LEU A 85 19.17 -2.64 1.42
N LYS A 86 19.76 -3.25 2.43
CA LYS A 86 21.17 -3.64 2.43
C LYS A 86 21.46 -4.66 1.33
N GLU A 87 20.57 -5.61 1.10
CA GLU A 87 20.69 -6.62 0.02
C GLU A 87 20.77 -5.98 -1.37
N HIS A 88 20.21 -4.79 -1.53
CA HIS A 88 20.22 -4.02 -2.78
C HIS A 88 21.20 -2.84 -2.78
N ASN A 89 22.08 -2.74 -1.77
CA ASN A 89 23.00 -1.61 -1.59
C ASN A 89 22.30 -0.26 -1.55
N GLU A 90 21.13 -0.20 -0.92
CA GLU A 90 20.33 1.01 -0.79
C GLU A 90 20.26 1.45 0.67
N GLU A 91 20.03 2.76 0.88
CA GLU A 91 19.78 3.34 2.20
C GLU A 91 18.36 3.94 2.22
N CYS A 92 17.75 3.94 3.41
CA CYS A 92 16.45 4.58 3.56
C CYS A 92 16.61 6.11 3.52
N PRO A 93 15.99 6.80 2.56
CA PRO A 93 16.16 8.26 2.40
C PRO A 93 15.33 9.09 3.36
N TYR A 94 14.60 8.47 4.29
CA TYR A 94 13.75 9.13 5.26
C TYR A 94 13.75 8.36 6.58
N ASN A 95 13.22 8.97 7.64
CA ASN A 95 13.00 8.27 8.91
C ASN A 95 11.87 7.25 8.74
N TYR A 96 12.21 5.98 8.75
CA TYR A 96 11.27 4.88 8.47
C TYR A 96 10.09 4.87 9.45
N SER A 97 10.33 4.97 10.74
CA SER A 97 9.26 4.93 11.75
C SER A 97 8.27 6.07 11.59
N LYS A 98 8.76 7.28 11.32
CA LYS A 98 7.90 8.45 11.06
C LYS A 98 7.13 8.30 9.76
N ALA A 99 7.79 7.81 8.71
CA ALA A 99 7.17 7.58 7.41
C ALA A 99 6.06 6.54 7.52
N GLN A 100 6.30 5.45 8.23
CA GLN A 100 5.31 4.39 8.42
C GLN A 100 4.09 4.90 9.20
N LYS A 101 4.32 5.68 10.26
CA LYS A 101 3.22 6.29 11.01
C LYS A 101 2.42 7.25 10.14
N LEU A 102 3.09 8.09 9.36
CA LEU A 102 2.43 9.04 8.47
C LEU A 102 1.56 8.31 7.44
N LEU A 103 2.09 7.27 6.82
CA LEU A 103 1.34 6.48 5.83
C LEU A 103 0.13 5.79 6.47
N ARG A 104 0.33 5.13 7.62
CA ARG A 104 -0.75 4.45 8.34
C ARG A 104 -1.86 5.42 8.73
N ASP A 105 -1.52 6.58 9.30
CA ASP A 105 -2.49 7.57 9.72
C ASP A 105 -3.30 8.10 8.53
N ASN A 106 -2.66 8.33 7.40
CA ASN A 106 -3.32 8.82 6.19
C ASN A 106 -4.20 7.76 5.52
N ILE A 107 -3.78 6.49 5.53
CA ILE A 107 -4.62 5.40 5.05
C ILE A 107 -5.91 5.32 5.88
N LYS A 108 -5.80 5.40 7.20
CA LYS A 108 -6.97 5.41 8.09
C LYS A 108 -7.88 6.60 7.87
N ARG A 109 -7.29 7.74 7.55
CA ARG A 109 -8.04 8.99 7.36
C ARG A 109 -8.78 9.04 6.03
N PHE A 110 -8.17 8.57 4.95
CA PHE A 110 -8.65 8.81 3.58
C PHE A 110 -9.31 7.62 2.89
N TYR A 111 -9.10 6.39 3.36
CA TYR A 111 -9.75 5.21 2.80
C TYR A 111 -10.81 4.65 3.73
N SER A 112 -11.89 4.13 3.16
CA SER A 112 -12.92 3.40 3.90
C SER A 112 -12.32 2.12 4.49
N GLN A 113 -12.34 1.98 5.82
CA GLN A 113 -11.61 0.92 6.51
C GLN A 113 -12.17 -0.48 6.27
N ASP A 114 -13.43 -0.61 5.91
CA ASP A 114 -14.02 -1.88 5.49
C ASP A 114 -13.45 -2.41 4.16
N LYS A 115 -12.79 -1.55 3.39
CA LYS A 115 -12.12 -1.88 2.13
C LYS A 115 -10.61 -2.05 2.26
N VAL A 116 -10.05 -1.89 3.45
CA VAL A 116 -8.61 -1.96 3.68
C VAL A 116 -8.24 -3.27 4.38
N ILE A 117 -7.24 -3.96 3.85
CA ILE A 117 -6.55 -5.04 4.57
C ILE A 117 -5.11 -4.61 4.85
N GLU A 118 -4.67 -4.81 6.08
CA GLU A 118 -3.29 -4.53 6.51
C GLU A 118 -2.50 -5.84 6.52
N ILE A 119 -1.37 -5.87 5.82
CA ILE A 119 -0.53 -7.05 5.66
C ILE A 119 0.87 -6.76 6.19
N ASP A 120 1.30 -7.52 7.20
CA ASP A 120 2.67 -7.49 7.70
C ASP A 120 3.52 -8.52 6.93
N THR A 121 4.31 -8.04 5.99
CA THR A 121 5.15 -8.91 5.14
C THR A 121 6.39 -9.44 5.86
N SER A 122 6.69 -8.97 7.07
CA SER A 122 7.79 -9.51 7.89
C SER A 122 7.34 -10.73 8.71
N ALA A 123 6.04 -10.90 8.93
CA ALA A 123 5.48 -11.97 9.78
C ALA A 123 4.95 -13.17 9.00
N MET A 124 4.77 -13.03 7.68
CA MET A 124 4.11 -14.04 6.84
C MET A 124 4.90 -14.28 5.55
N THR A 125 4.76 -15.48 4.99
CA THR A 125 5.29 -15.77 3.65
C THR A 125 4.46 -15.03 2.59
N PRO A 126 5.01 -14.79 1.39
CA PRO A 126 4.23 -14.20 0.29
C PRO A 126 2.95 -14.96 -0.03
N ASP A 127 2.99 -16.29 -0.03
CA ASP A 127 1.80 -17.12 -0.30
C ASP A 127 0.73 -16.93 0.76
N GLU A 128 1.10 -16.89 2.04
CA GLU A 128 0.18 -16.63 3.15
C GLU A 128 -0.46 -15.23 3.01
N CYS A 129 0.34 -14.23 2.65
CA CYS A 129 -0.16 -12.87 2.41
C CYS A 129 -1.19 -12.85 1.28
N VAL A 130 -0.89 -13.50 0.16
CA VAL A 130 -1.79 -13.56 -1.00
C VAL A 130 -3.10 -14.26 -0.65
N GLU A 131 -3.04 -15.34 0.13
CA GLU A 131 -4.26 -16.03 0.60
C GLU A 131 -5.17 -15.09 1.39
N LEU A 132 -4.62 -14.30 2.31
CA LEU A 132 -5.41 -13.34 3.09
C LEU A 132 -6.02 -12.26 2.20
N ILE A 133 -5.29 -11.79 1.20
CA ILE A 133 -5.80 -10.80 0.26
C ILE A 133 -6.96 -11.37 -0.56
N VAL A 134 -6.82 -12.61 -1.05
CA VAL A 134 -7.88 -13.30 -1.80
C VAL A 134 -9.12 -13.50 -0.94
N GLU A 135 -8.98 -13.89 0.32
CA GLU A 135 -10.10 -14.01 1.25
C GLU A 135 -10.84 -12.69 1.43
N LYS A 136 -10.10 -11.60 1.59
CA LYS A 136 -10.69 -10.26 1.72
C LYS A 136 -11.43 -9.85 0.45
N LEU A 137 -10.88 -10.16 -0.71
CA LEU A 137 -11.55 -9.91 -2.00
C LEU A 137 -12.91 -10.61 -2.06
N LYS A 138 -12.97 -11.85 -1.63
CA LYS A 138 -14.23 -12.62 -1.61
C LYS A 138 -15.27 -12.01 -0.66
N GLU A 139 -14.84 -11.47 0.48
CA GLU A 139 -15.73 -10.78 1.40
C GLU A 139 -16.33 -9.50 0.81
N ILE A 140 -15.53 -8.78 0.04
CA ILE A 140 -15.94 -7.50 -0.56
C ILE A 140 -16.82 -7.71 -1.81
N GLU A 141 -16.55 -8.74 -2.55
CA GLU A 141 -17.30 -9.07 -3.79
C GLU A 141 -18.81 -9.39 -3.57
#